data_5e8492789d566a1f5658614cb393f460
#
_entry.id   5e8492789d566a1f5658614cb393f460
#
_cell.length_a   1.000
_cell.length_b   1.000
_cell.length_c   1.000
_cell.angle_alpha   90.00
_cell.angle_beta   90.00
_cell.angle_gamma   90.00
#
_symmetry.space_group_name_H-M   'P 1'
#
loop_
_entity.id
_entity.type
_entity.pdbx_description
1 polymer ?
#
loop_
_entity_poly.entity_id
_entity_poly.type
_entity_poly.pdbx_seq_one_letter_code
_entity_poly.pdbx_strand_id
1 'polypeptide(L)'
;MKFAFKPIAIAAALAFIGTAAVASPMKPGTYTAKVNGHNAPLTVEVTVDANKILSIKTPDDQESLGVGKVGLKKTADNILRYQSIGVDAVTGATFSSNALKEGVEKCLKQAGADMKQFTRKAEKHPIHNRTYQADVVVIGGGGAGLASAISSMQAGAK
;
A
#
# COMPACT_ATOMS: atom_id res chain seq x y z
N MET A 1 23.89 -34.03 -67.75
CA MET A 1 23.76 -32.97 -66.68
C MET A 1 22.75 -33.43 -65.65
N LYS A 2 23.19 -33.83 -64.45
CA LYS A 2 22.31 -34.24 -63.35
C LYS A 2 22.23 -33.09 -62.36
N PHE A 3 21.07 -32.46 -62.22
CA PHE A 3 20.82 -31.44 -61.22
C PHE A 3 20.44 -32.13 -59.93
N ALA A 4 21.26 -31.95 -58.88
CA ALA A 4 20.99 -32.41 -57.56
C ALA A 4 20.27 -31.29 -56.78
N PHE A 5 19.00 -31.49 -56.41
CA PHE A 5 18.26 -30.62 -55.50
C PHE A 5 18.66 -30.96 -54.05
N LYS A 6 19.22 -29.98 -53.32
CA LYS A 6 19.41 -30.10 -51.86
C LYS A 6 18.12 -29.70 -51.17
N PRO A 7 17.62 -30.50 -50.24
CA PRO A 7 16.47 -30.09 -49.43
C PRO A 7 16.85 -28.99 -48.43
N ILE A 8 16.14 -27.88 -48.48
CA ILE A 8 16.22 -26.83 -47.49
C ILE A 8 15.43 -27.28 -46.27
N ALA A 9 16.13 -27.57 -45.15
CA ALA A 9 15.49 -27.86 -43.89
C ALA A 9 14.95 -26.54 -43.29
N ILE A 10 13.62 -26.38 -43.30
CA ILE A 10 12.95 -25.30 -42.60
C ILE A 10 12.88 -25.71 -41.12
N ALA A 11 13.77 -25.13 -40.31
CA ALA A 11 13.69 -25.21 -38.83
C ALA A 11 12.52 -24.37 -38.36
N ALA A 12 11.42 -25.00 -37.99
CA ALA A 12 10.31 -24.33 -37.31
C ALA A 12 10.76 -23.94 -35.88
N ALA A 13 11.08 -22.68 -35.67
CA ALA A 13 11.29 -22.13 -34.36
C ALA A 13 9.92 -22.06 -33.65
N LEU A 14 9.64 -23.00 -32.73
CA LEU A 14 8.54 -22.87 -31.77
C LEU A 14 8.87 -21.71 -30.83
N ALA A 15 8.28 -20.55 -31.10
CA ALA A 15 8.25 -19.46 -30.12
C ALA A 15 7.41 -19.92 -28.95
N PHE A 16 8.04 -20.20 -27.81
CA PHE A 16 7.38 -20.32 -26.51
C PHE A 16 6.78 -18.95 -26.17
N ILE A 17 5.53 -18.75 -26.55
CA ILE A 17 4.73 -17.65 -26.01
C ILE A 17 4.44 -18.04 -24.57
N GLY A 18 5.28 -17.55 -23.65
CA GLY A 18 5.02 -17.65 -22.22
C GLY A 18 3.66 -17.02 -21.96
N THR A 19 2.64 -17.82 -21.64
CA THR A 19 1.37 -17.34 -21.12
C THR A 19 1.66 -16.70 -19.79
N ALA A 20 1.80 -15.38 -19.77
CA ALA A 20 1.70 -14.62 -18.53
C ALA A 20 0.36 -15.05 -17.89
N ALA A 21 0.42 -15.63 -16.69
CA ALA A 21 -0.79 -15.99 -15.95
C ALA A 21 -1.59 -14.70 -15.75
N VAL A 22 -2.63 -14.53 -16.54
CA VAL A 22 -3.57 -13.41 -16.36
C VAL A 22 -4.31 -13.73 -15.08
N ALA A 23 -4.09 -12.91 -14.04
CA ALA A 23 -4.83 -13.02 -12.80
C ALA A 23 -6.33 -13.03 -13.11
N SER A 24 -7.08 -13.96 -12.50
CA SER A 24 -8.52 -14.02 -12.70
C SER A 24 -9.15 -12.69 -12.27
N PRO A 25 -9.98 -12.06 -13.11
CA PRO A 25 -10.57 -10.78 -12.78
C PRO A 25 -11.48 -10.91 -11.55
N MET A 26 -11.45 -9.92 -10.67
CA MET A 26 -12.39 -9.80 -9.56
C MET A 26 -13.81 -9.62 -10.08
N LYS A 27 -14.79 -10.03 -9.30
CA LYS A 27 -16.19 -9.68 -9.55
C LYS A 27 -16.41 -8.23 -9.13
N PRO A 28 -16.76 -7.30 -10.06
CA PRO A 28 -17.03 -5.92 -9.69
C PRO A 28 -18.19 -5.80 -8.70
N GLY A 29 -18.05 -4.93 -7.71
CA GLY A 29 -19.08 -4.72 -6.70
C GLY A 29 -18.52 -4.08 -5.43
N THR A 30 -19.41 -3.92 -4.45
CA THR A 30 -19.09 -3.46 -3.11
C THR A 30 -19.20 -4.62 -2.13
N TYR A 31 -18.14 -4.84 -1.37
CA TYR A 31 -18.01 -5.93 -0.40
C TYR A 31 -17.82 -5.36 0.99
N THR A 32 -18.35 -6.04 2.00
CA THR A 32 -18.25 -5.62 3.38
C THR A 32 -17.66 -6.71 4.25
N ALA A 33 -16.85 -6.32 5.22
CA ALA A 33 -16.30 -7.23 6.21
C ALA A 33 -16.27 -6.55 7.59
N LYS A 34 -16.54 -7.33 8.63
CA LYS A 34 -16.36 -6.89 10.03
C LYS A 34 -15.03 -7.39 10.55
N VAL A 35 -14.32 -6.52 11.25
CA VAL A 35 -13.02 -6.79 11.90
C VAL A 35 -12.99 -6.11 13.26
N ASN A 36 -12.03 -6.49 14.09
CA ASN A 36 -11.83 -5.85 15.38
C ASN A 36 -10.92 -4.62 15.19
N GLY A 37 -11.47 -3.42 15.39
CA GLY A 37 -10.71 -2.19 15.49
C GLY A 37 -9.99 -2.07 16.84
N HIS A 38 -9.38 -0.91 17.11
CA HIS A 38 -8.74 -0.66 18.39
C HIS A 38 -9.79 -0.38 19.49
N ASN A 39 -10.77 0.47 19.21
CA ASN A 39 -11.78 0.87 20.19
C ASN A 39 -13.05 0.00 20.14
N ALA A 40 -13.45 -0.43 18.96
CA ALA A 40 -14.68 -1.20 18.71
C ALA A 40 -14.57 -2.01 17.43
N PRO A 41 -15.51 -2.97 17.20
CA PRO A 41 -15.64 -3.60 15.89
C PRO A 41 -15.81 -2.57 14.78
N LEU A 42 -15.17 -2.81 13.67
CA LEU A 42 -15.09 -1.91 12.50
C LEU A 42 -15.68 -2.61 11.29
N THR A 43 -16.62 -1.96 10.61
CA THR A 43 -17.10 -2.40 9.29
C THR A 43 -16.21 -1.77 8.22
N VAL A 44 -15.64 -2.59 7.37
CA VAL A 44 -14.85 -2.15 6.21
C VAL A 44 -15.67 -2.43 4.95
N GLU A 45 -15.90 -1.40 4.16
CA GLU A 45 -16.58 -1.46 2.88
C GLU A 45 -15.58 -1.19 1.75
N VAL A 46 -15.47 -2.10 0.80
CA VAL A 46 -14.53 -2.01 -0.32
C VAL A 46 -15.28 -2.15 -1.64
N THR A 47 -15.15 -1.15 -2.50
CA THR A 47 -15.66 -1.23 -3.88
C THR A 47 -14.52 -1.57 -4.82
N VAL A 48 -14.73 -2.56 -5.67
CA VAL A 48 -13.75 -3.02 -6.66
C VAL A 48 -14.35 -3.05 -8.07
N ASP A 49 -13.49 -2.89 -9.07
CA ASP A 49 -13.75 -3.32 -10.44
C ASP A 49 -13.05 -4.66 -10.74
N ALA A 50 -12.97 -5.06 -11.99
CA ALA A 50 -12.35 -6.32 -12.38
C ALA A 50 -10.86 -6.42 -11.99
N ASN A 51 -10.14 -5.29 -11.81
CA ASN A 51 -8.69 -5.27 -11.66
C ASN A 51 -8.17 -4.40 -10.52
N LYS A 52 -9.01 -3.52 -9.96
CA LYS A 52 -8.58 -2.47 -9.02
C LYS A 52 -9.52 -2.30 -7.84
N ILE A 53 -8.97 -1.84 -6.74
CA ILE A 53 -9.72 -1.30 -5.61
C ILE A 53 -10.07 0.15 -5.94
N LEU A 54 -11.37 0.48 -5.96
CA LEU A 54 -11.87 1.80 -6.31
C LEU A 54 -12.09 2.69 -5.08
N SER A 55 -12.62 2.13 -4.00
CA SER A 55 -12.83 2.87 -2.76
C SER A 55 -12.76 1.96 -1.53
N ILE A 56 -12.40 2.56 -0.40
CA ILE A 56 -12.39 1.94 0.92
C ILE A 56 -13.07 2.90 1.88
N LYS A 57 -14.07 2.41 2.62
CA LYS A 57 -14.82 3.19 3.61
C LYS A 57 -14.95 2.42 4.92
N THR A 58 -15.08 3.16 6.01
CA THR A 58 -15.31 2.65 7.37
C THR A 58 -16.48 3.42 7.99
N PRO A 59 -17.73 3.11 7.59
CA PRO A 59 -18.89 3.97 7.87
C PRO A 59 -19.22 4.08 9.36
N ASP A 60 -18.91 3.08 10.15
CA ASP A 60 -19.26 2.98 11.57
C ASP A 60 -18.04 2.99 12.50
N ASP A 61 -16.90 3.56 12.04
CA ASP A 61 -15.69 3.56 12.86
C ASP A 61 -15.87 4.40 14.14
N GLN A 62 -15.51 3.81 15.27
CA GLN A 62 -15.47 4.44 16.58
C GLN A 62 -14.02 4.69 17.05
N GLU A 63 -13.12 4.78 16.13
CA GLU A 63 -11.71 5.04 16.40
C GLU A 63 -11.48 6.46 16.90
N SER A 64 -10.41 6.67 17.64
CA SER A 64 -10.05 7.99 18.18
C SER A 64 -9.81 9.01 17.07
N LEU A 65 -10.31 10.23 17.24
CA LEU A 65 -10.27 11.29 16.22
C LEU A 65 -8.84 11.64 15.77
N GLY A 66 -7.92 11.77 16.73
CA GLY A 66 -6.56 12.24 16.45
C GLY A 66 -5.60 11.18 15.93
N VAL A 67 -5.83 9.91 16.26
CA VAL A 67 -4.89 8.82 15.96
C VAL A 67 -5.55 7.75 15.11
N GLY A 68 -6.61 7.10 15.60
CA GLY A 68 -7.24 5.96 14.95
C GLY A 68 -7.85 6.33 13.61
N LYS A 69 -8.68 7.36 13.53
CA LYS A 69 -9.30 7.83 12.28
C LYS A 69 -8.26 8.32 11.26
N VAL A 70 -7.24 9.02 11.73
CA VAL A 70 -6.12 9.44 10.86
C VAL A 70 -5.36 8.22 10.32
N GLY A 71 -5.17 7.21 11.19
CA GLY A 71 -4.56 5.93 10.81
C GLY A 71 -5.36 5.18 9.76
N LEU A 72 -6.69 5.05 9.95
CA LEU A 72 -7.58 4.42 8.98
C LEU A 72 -7.52 5.14 7.63
N LYS A 73 -7.69 6.48 7.64
CA LYS A 73 -7.66 7.28 6.41
C LYS A 73 -6.33 7.13 5.65
N LYS A 74 -5.19 7.33 6.33
CA LYS A 74 -3.87 7.22 5.68
C LYS A 74 -3.61 5.81 5.15
N THR A 75 -4.05 4.78 5.88
CA THR A 75 -3.90 3.38 5.42
C THR A 75 -4.77 3.11 4.20
N ALA A 76 -6.03 3.58 4.19
CA ALA A 76 -6.91 3.47 3.03
C ALA A 76 -6.32 4.19 1.79
N ASP A 77 -5.87 5.43 1.97
CA ASP A 77 -5.25 6.22 0.89
C ASP A 77 -4.01 5.49 0.32
N ASN A 78 -3.18 4.89 1.17
CA ASN A 78 -2.02 4.11 0.74
C ASN A 78 -2.42 2.83 -0.01
N ILE A 79 -3.41 2.07 0.49
CA ILE A 79 -3.90 0.87 -0.19
C ILE A 79 -4.44 1.22 -1.58
N LEU A 80 -5.23 2.29 -1.70
CA LEU A 80 -5.76 2.77 -2.98
C LEU A 80 -4.65 3.21 -3.93
N ARG A 81 -3.66 3.93 -3.42
CA ARG A 81 -2.53 4.43 -4.21
C ARG A 81 -1.65 3.30 -4.76
N TYR A 82 -1.32 2.32 -3.92
CA TYR A 82 -0.42 1.22 -4.29
C TYR A 82 -1.14 -0.03 -4.78
N GLN A 83 -2.48 -0.04 -4.70
CA GLN A 83 -3.29 -1.20 -5.03
C GLN A 83 -2.78 -2.46 -4.30
N SER A 84 -2.45 -2.31 -3.02
CA SER A 84 -1.88 -3.37 -2.19
C SER A 84 -2.19 -3.17 -0.72
N ILE A 85 -2.50 -4.25 -0.01
CA ILE A 85 -2.58 -4.30 1.45
C ILE A 85 -1.19 -4.46 2.11
N GLY A 86 -0.13 -4.68 1.30
CA GLY A 86 1.27 -4.76 1.76
C GLY A 86 1.87 -3.40 2.12
N VAL A 87 1.06 -2.38 2.40
CA VAL A 87 1.48 -1.07 2.90
C VAL A 87 1.88 -1.13 4.36
N ASP A 88 2.81 -0.26 4.76
CA ASP A 88 3.19 -0.13 6.17
C ASP A 88 2.01 0.40 7.01
N ALA A 89 1.94 -0.03 8.26
CA ALA A 89 1.01 0.54 9.24
C ALA A 89 1.41 1.98 9.58
N VAL A 90 0.43 2.82 9.87
CA VAL A 90 0.67 4.21 10.29
C VAL A 90 1.22 4.22 11.71
N THR A 91 2.37 4.85 11.90
CA THR A 91 3.00 4.98 13.22
C THR A 91 2.05 5.61 14.23
N GLY A 92 1.89 5.00 15.39
CA GLY A 92 0.95 5.38 16.42
C GLY A 92 -0.47 4.82 16.25
N ALA A 93 -0.84 4.34 15.05
CA ALA A 93 -2.15 3.77 14.75
C ALA A 93 -2.06 2.34 14.19
N THR A 94 -1.14 1.53 14.69
CA THR A 94 -0.85 0.19 14.17
C THR A 94 -2.06 -0.74 14.22
N PHE A 95 -2.81 -0.74 15.33
CA PHE A 95 -3.99 -1.58 15.49
C PHE A 95 -5.06 -1.24 14.45
N SER A 96 -5.46 0.03 14.34
CA SER A 96 -6.46 0.49 13.38
C SER A 96 -6.01 0.24 11.94
N SER A 97 -4.71 0.46 11.63
CA SER A 97 -4.15 0.17 10.32
C SER A 97 -4.23 -1.32 9.95
N ASN A 98 -3.88 -2.21 10.88
CA ASN A 98 -3.93 -3.65 10.64
C ASN A 98 -5.37 -4.15 10.55
N ALA A 99 -6.29 -3.64 11.37
CA ALA A 99 -7.71 -3.94 11.28
C ALA A 99 -8.26 -3.58 9.88
N LEU A 100 -7.94 -2.39 9.37
CA LEU A 100 -8.35 -1.98 8.04
C LEU A 100 -7.79 -2.92 6.95
N LYS A 101 -6.51 -3.26 7.02
CA LYS A 101 -5.86 -4.19 6.07
C LYS A 101 -6.53 -5.56 6.09
N GLU A 102 -6.83 -6.09 7.27
CA GLU A 102 -7.57 -7.35 7.43
C GLU A 102 -8.96 -7.28 6.80
N GLY A 103 -9.69 -6.18 7.03
CA GLY A 103 -11.02 -5.96 6.45
C GLY A 103 -10.98 -5.91 4.93
N VAL A 104 -10.02 -5.16 4.38
CA VAL A 104 -9.81 -5.09 2.92
C VAL A 104 -9.45 -6.46 2.35
N GLU A 105 -8.58 -7.23 3.03
CA GLU A 105 -8.24 -8.60 2.61
C GLU A 105 -9.47 -9.50 2.53
N LYS A 106 -10.34 -9.46 3.55
CA LYS A 106 -11.59 -10.24 3.56
C LYS A 106 -12.51 -9.85 2.40
N CYS A 107 -12.65 -8.55 2.12
CA CYS A 107 -13.45 -8.05 1.00
C CYS A 107 -12.88 -8.47 -0.36
N LEU A 108 -11.57 -8.39 -0.55
CA LEU A 108 -10.90 -8.84 -1.78
C LEU A 108 -11.07 -10.34 -2.01
N LYS A 109 -10.98 -11.16 -0.96
CA LYS A 109 -11.26 -12.60 -1.05
C LYS A 109 -12.71 -12.89 -1.47
N GLN A 110 -13.69 -12.12 -0.95
CA GLN A 110 -15.08 -12.24 -1.36
C GLN A 110 -15.27 -11.88 -2.85
N ALA A 111 -14.53 -10.89 -3.34
CA ALA A 111 -14.53 -10.49 -4.75
C ALA A 111 -13.85 -11.49 -5.67
N GLY A 112 -13.19 -12.53 -5.13
CA GLY A 112 -12.42 -13.51 -5.90
C GLY A 112 -11.07 -13.01 -6.38
N ALA A 113 -10.47 -12.05 -5.66
CA ALA A 113 -9.16 -11.49 -6.01
C ALA A 113 -8.03 -12.53 -5.92
N ASP A 114 -7.10 -12.50 -6.86
CA ASP A 114 -5.80 -13.15 -6.69
C ASP A 114 -4.98 -12.34 -5.66
N MET A 115 -4.91 -12.85 -4.43
CA MET A 115 -4.24 -12.18 -3.33
C MET A 115 -2.76 -11.89 -3.58
N LYS A 116 -2.07 -12.65 -4.44
CA LYS A 116 -0.67 -12.39 -4.81
C LYS A 116 -0.50 -11.00 -5.43
N GLN A 117 -1.51 -10.53 -6.16
CA GLN A 117 -1.51 -9.21 -6.77
C GLN A 117 -1.61 -8.09 -5.72
N PHE A 118 -2.40 -8.31 -4.66
CA PHE A 118 -2.72 -7.28 -3.66
C PHE A 118 -1.91 -7.37 -2.37
N THR A 119 -1.04 -8.39 -2.20
CA THR A 119 -0.17 -8.53 -1.01
C THR A 119 1.26 -8.11 -1.25
N ARG A 120 1.59 -7.64 -2.45
CA ARG A 120 2.94 -7.15 -2.75
C ARG A 120 3.30 -6.00 -1.81
N LYS A 121 4.52 -6.03 -1.28
CA LYS A 121 5.01 -4.93 -0.47
C LYS A 121 5.02 -3.66 -1.32
N ALA A 122 4.37 -2.60 -0.82
CA ALA A 122 4.38 -1.30 -1.48
C ALA A 122 5.82 -0.77 -1.49
N GLU A 123 6.27 -0.32 -2.65
CA GLU A 123 7.58 0.31 -2.77
C GLU A 123 7.58 1.61 -1.96
N LYS A 124 8.57 1.75 -1.08
CA LYS A 124 8.76 3.00 -0.36
C LYS A 124 9.21 4.06 -1.37
N HIS A 125 8.69 5.27 -1.21
CA HIS A 125 9.24 6.39 -1.96
C HIS A 125 10.74 6.47 -1.77
N PRO A 126 11.52 6.78 -2.83
CA PRO A 126 12.95 6.96 -2.68
C PRO A 126 13.21 8.03 -1.61
N ILE A 127 14.06 7.68 -0.64
CA ILE A 127 14.49 8.64 0.37
C ILE A 127 15.40 9.64 -0.33
N HIS A 128 14.94 10.86 -0.47
CA HIS A 128 15.79 11.94 -0.93
C HIS A 128 16.64 12.41 0.25
N ASN A 129 17.89 11.96 0.30
CA ASN A 129 18.84 12.44 1.28
C ASN A 129 19.08 13.93 1.05
N ARG A 130 18.88 14.73 2.11
CA ARG A 130 19.22 16.15 2.13
C ARG A 130 20.28 16.36 3.19
N THR A 131 21.33 17.07 2.83
CA THR A 131 22.39 17.47 3.75
C THR A 131 22.17 18.94 4.13
N TYR A 132 22.16 19.18 5.42
CA TYR A 132 22.08 20.54 5.99
C TYR A 132 23.33 20.77 6.84
N GLN A 133 23.80 22.00 6.85
CA GLN A 133 24.83 22.47 7.79
C GLN A 133 24.14 23.36 8.84
N ALA A 134 24.42 23.10 10.10
CA ALA A 134 23.88 23.85 11.21
C ALA A 134 24.87 23.83 12.37
N ASP A 135 24.88 24.88 13.21
CA ASP A 135 25.69 24.91 14.41
C ASP A 135 25.13 24.00 15.50
N VAL A 136 23.80 23.87 15.54
CA VAL A 136 23.08 23.02 16.49
C VAL A 136 21.99 22.22 15.77
N VAL A 137 21.93 20.91 16.06
CA VAL A 137 20.88 20.02 15.58
C VAL A 137 20.05 19.52 16.75
N VAL A 138 18.75 19.81 16.76
CA VAL A 138 17.82 19.33 17.78
C VAL A 138 16.99 18.18 17.24
N ILE A 139 17.08 17.00 17.89
CA ILE A 139 16.33 15.80 17.51
C ILE A 139 15.15 15.65 18.49
N GLY A 140 13.93 15.87 17.97
CA GLY A 140 12.68 15.77 18.71
C GLY A 140 11.93 17.09 18.78
N GLY A 141 10.59 17.04 18.56
CA GLY A 141 9.66 18.19 18.56
C GLY A 141 8.81 18.30 19.84
N GLY A 142 9.19 17.66 20.92
CA GLY A 142 8.53 17.80 22.22
C GLY A 142 8.91 19.11 22.91
N GLY A 143 8.34 19.37 24.12
CA GLY A 143 8.58 20.61 24.87
C GLY A 143 10.07 20.94 25.05
N ALA A 144 10.87 19.96 25.45
CA ALA A 144 12.33 20.15 25.63
C ALA A 144 13.04 20.47 24.30
N GLY A 145 12.69 19.77 23.20
CA GLY A 145 13.29 20.04 21.90
C GLY A 145 12.95 21.41 21.36
N LEU A 146 11.70 21.85 21.50
CA LEU A 146 11.29 23.19 21.10
C LEU A 146 11.99 24.27 21.93
N ALA A 147 12.08 24.08 23.26
CA ALA A 147 12.80 25.01 24.13
C ALA A 147 14.28 25.09 23.76
N SER A 148 14.94 23.96 23.51
CA SER A 148 16.33 23.89 23.07
C SER A 148 16.55 24.61 21.75
N ALA A 149 15.65 24.40 20.76
CA ALA A 149 15.75 25.07 19.47
C ALA A 149 15.61 26.59 19.58
N ILE A 150 14.63 27.06 20.39
CA ILE A 150 14.44 28.49 20.64
C ILE A 150 15.67 29.10 21.31
N SER A 151 16.19 28.45 22.39
CA SER A 151 17.36 28.94 23.12
C SER A 151 18.60 29.00 22.25
N SER A 152 18.82 27.97 21.40
CA SER A 152 19.96 27.96 20.45
C SER A 152 19.84 29.10 19.46
N MET A 153 18.65 29.35 18.90
CA MET A 153 18.41 30.43 17.95
C MET A 153 18.59 31.81 18.61
N GLN A 154 18.16 31.99 19.87
CA GLN A 154 18.37 33.23 20.63
C GLN A 154 19.84 33.46 20.96
N ALA A 155 20.64 32.39 21.09
CA ALA A 155 22.09 32.46 21.24
C ALA A 155 22.85 32.69 19.92
N GLY A 156 22.13 32.84 18.77
CA GLY A 156 22.71 33.13 17.47
C GLY A 156 23.13 31.92 16.64
N ALA A 157 22.77 30.68 17.06
CA ALA A 157 23.03 29.48 16.27
C ALA A 157 22.17 29.46 14.99
N LYS A 158 22.75 28.93 13.91
CA LYS A 158 22.13 28.78 12.59
C LYS A 158 21.86 27.33 12.26
#